data_f06371241fbf858cb264724bd1a01853
#
_entry.id   f06371241fbf858cb264724bd1a01853
#
_cell.length_a   1.000
_cell.length_b   1.000
_cell.length_c   1.000
_cell.angle_alpha   90.00
_cell.angle_beta   90.00
_cell.angle_gamma   90.00
#
_symmetry.space_group_name_H-M   'P 1'
#
loop_
_entity.id
_entity.type
_entity.pdbx_description
1 polymer ?
#
loop_
_entity_poly.entity_id
_entity_poly.type
_entity_poly.pdbx_seq_one_letter_code
_entity_poly.pdbx_strand_id
1 'polypeptide(L)'
;MRAAKIAGLLMSMALPCAALAETPSYGQQLEGFTYPHPLKKFDFQSQGQALEMGYMDVAPTGKANGRTAVLMHGKNFCAATWEDTIKGLTSAGYRVIAPDQIGFCTSTKPGYYQYSFQQLSMNTHALLEKLGIDKVSVVGHSTGGMLATRYALMYPKQAEKLVMVNPIGLEDWKALGVPYRTVDQWYERELKTTAEGIRAYEQKTYYDGRWKPEYDKWVDMLAGLNKGPGQKAVAWNSALIYDMIFTQPVFYEFPKLQVPTVLMIGDADTTAIGSDIAPPDVKAKIGKYKVLGKQVTEMIPGAKLVEFKGMGHAPQXEEPVAFNKALVEALQ
;
A
#
# COMPACT_ATOMS: atom_id res chain seq x y z
N MET A 1 2.32 80.71 -15.39
CA MET A 1 2.64 79.53 -14.65
C MET A 1 1.73 78.40 -15.13
N ARG A 2 2.24 77.43 -15.90
CA ARG A 2 1.47 76.28 -16.43
C ARG A 2 1.80 75.01 -15.56
N ALA A 3 0.77 74.49 -14.90
CA ALA A 3 0.89 73.31 -14.12
C ALA A 3 0.85 72.03 -15.06
N ALA A 4 1.87 71.24 -15.01
CA ALA A 4 1.91 69.99 -15.75
C ALA A 4 1.25 68.86 -14.92
N LYS A 5 0.25 68.22 -15.49
CA LYS A 5 -0.40 67.05 -14.89
C LYS A 5 0.39 65.79 -15.32
N ILE A 6 0.96 65.13 -14.33
CA ILE A 6 1.59 63.82 -14.55
C ILE A 6 0.52 62.75 -14.37
N ALA A 7 0.15 62.07 -15.44
CA ALA A 7 -0.76 60.91 -15.40
C ALA A 7 0.07 59.66 -15.12
N GLY A 8 -0.06 59.09 -13.92
CA GLY A 8 0.57 57.84 -13.56
C GLY A 8 -0.22 56.67 -14.17
N LEU A 9 0.44 55.89 -15.00
CA LEU A 9 -0.14 54.67 -15.59
C LEU A 9 0.08 53.51 -14.58
N LEU A 10 -0.99 53.13 -13.92
CA LEU A 10 -0.99 51.91 -13.06
C LEU A 10 -1.08 50.68 -13.96
N MET A 11 0.03 50.02 -14.13
CA MET A 11 0.09 48.73 -14.85
C MET A 11 -0.30 47.62 -13.88
N SER A 12 -1.52 47.13 -14.00
CA SER A 12 -2.04 45.99 -13.24
C SER A 12 -1.34 44.73 -13.76
N MET A 13 -0.43 44.18 -12.97
CA MET A 13 0.13 42.87 -13.21
C MET A 13 -0.88 41.82 -12.75
N ALA A 14 -1.62 41.25 -13.68
CA ALA A 14 -2.42 40.07 -13.41
C ALA A 14 -1.46 38.88 -13.27
N LEU A 15 -1.32 38.39 -12.06
CA LEU A 15 -0.62 37.11 -11.82
C LEU A 15 -1.41 36.02 -12.51
N PRO A 16 -0.77 35.15 -13.29
CA PRO A 16 -1.48 34.02 -13.87
C PRO A 16 -1.94 33.11 -12.72
N CYS A 17 -3.24 32.94 -12.62
CA CYS A 17 -3.82 31.90 -11.74
C CYS A 17 -3.42 30.57 -12.37
N ALA A 18 -2.47 29.86 -11.76
CA ALA A 18 -2.16 28.51 -12.17
C ALA A 18 -3.43 27.68 -11.96
N ALA A 19 -4.07 27.28 -13.03
CA ALA A 19 -5.20 26.37 -12.94
C ALA A 19 -4.70 25.08 -12.30
N LEU A 20 -5.30 24.72 -11.16
CA LEU A 20 -5.03 23.42 -10.55
C LEU A 20 -5.39 22.34 -11.58
N ALA A 21 -4.47 21.43 -11.83
CA ALA A 21 -4.72 20.34 -12.75
C ALA A 21 -5.98 19.58 -12.29
N GLU A 22 -6.88 19.30 -13.22
CA GLU A 22 -8.12 18.62 -12.89
C GLU A 22 -7.81 17.18 -12.47
N THR A 23 -8.42 16.72 -11.37
CA THR A 23 -8.32 15.33 -10.93
C THR A 23 -8.75 14.39 -12.04
N PRO A 24 -7.92 13.43 -12.43
CA PRO A 24 -8.30 12.49 -13.49
C PRO A 24 -9.48 11.61 -13.07
N SER A 25 -10.11 10.96 -14.04
CA SER A 25 -11.19 10.00 -13.81
C SER A 25 -10.78 8.70 -14.49
N TYR A 26 -10.63 7.63 -13.70
CA TYR A 26 -10.24 6.32 -14.23
C TYR A 26 -11.40 5.34 -14.15
N GLY A 27 -11.35 4.29 -14.95
CA GLY A 27 -12.36 3.23 -14.93
C GLY A 27 -12.35 2.45 -13.63
N GLN A 28 -13.35 1.59 -13.44
CA GLN A 28 -13.51 0.80 -12.20
C GLN A 28 -12.32 -0.12 -11.93
N GLN A 29 -11.67 -0.62 -12.98
CA GLN A 29 -10.43 -1.40 -12.86
C GLN A 29 -9.21 -0.58 -13.27
N LEU A 30 -9.24 0.71 -12.92
CA LEU A 30 -8.15 1.66 -13.09
C LEU A 30 -7.78 1.87 -14.58
N GLU A 31 -8.73 1.64 -15.48
CA GLU A 31 -8.52 1.89 -16.90
C GLU A 31 -8.21 3.37 -17.12
N GLY A 32 -7.17 3.64 -17.86
CA GLY A 32 -6.68 5.00 -18.12
C GLY A 32 -5.42 5.37 -17.31
N PHE A 33 -5.10 4.64 -16.26
CA PHE A 33 -3.86 4.83 -15.52
C PHE A 33 -2.75 3.94 -16.11
N THR A 34 -1.56 4.50 -16.27
CA THR A 34 -0.44 3.79 -16.91
C THR A 34 0.41 3.06 -15.86
N TYR A 35 0.53 1.75 -16.00
CA TYR A 35 1.40 0.91 -15.16
C TYR A 35 2.84 0.96 -15.70
N PRO A 36 3.84 0.82 -14.81
CA PRO A 36 5.26 0.89 -15.23
C PRO A 36 5.73 -0.29 -16.08
N HIS A 37 5.01 -1.41 -16.04
CA HIS A 37 5.31 -2.61 -16.82
C HIS A 37 4.01 -3.19 -17.39
N PRO A 38 4.09 -4.05 -18.41
CA PRO A 38 2.88 -4.63 -19.00
C PRO A 38 2.00 -5.33 -17.97
N LEU A 39 0.71 -5.00 -17.99
CA LEU A 39 -0.30 -5.64 -17.12
C LEU A 39 -0.76 -6.95 -17.76
N LYS A 40 -0.77 -7.99 -16.96
CA LYS A 40 -1.30 -9.32 -17.31
C LYS A 40 -2.54 -9.57 -16.46
N LYS A 41 -3.35 -10.52 -16.87
CA LYS A 41 -4.58 -10.88 -16.18
C LYS A 41 -4.57 -12.37 -15.83
N PHE A 42 -5.02 -12.66 -14.61
CA PHE A 42 -5.20 -14.02 -14.10
C PHE A 42 -6.67 -14.22 -13.80
N ASP A 43 -7.32 -15.06 -14.61
CA ASP A 43 -8.73 -15.39 -14.44
C ASP A 43 -8.87 -16.63 -13.55
N PHE A 44 -9.76 -16.58 -12.57
CA PHE A 44 -9.98 -17.70 -11.65
C PHE A 44 -11.37 -17.62 -11.04
N GLN A 45 -11.77 -18.71 -10.37
CA GLN A 45 -13.06 -18.79 -9.69
C GLN A 45 -12.83 -18.69 -8.18
N SER A 46 -13.65 -17.87 -7.52
CA SER A 46 -13.61 -17.72 -6.07
C SER A 46 -15.00 -17.35 -5.55
N GLN A 47 -15.44 -18.02 -4.52
CA GLN A 47 -16.74 -17.76 -3.86
C GLN A 47 -17.90 -17.71 -4.86
N GLY A 48 -17.91 -18.67 -5.83
CA GLY A 48 -18.97 -18.78 -6.81
C GLY A 48 -18.96 -17.73 -7.90
N GLN A 49 -17.86 -17.00 -8.05
CA GLN A 49 -17.75 -15.88 -9.00
C GLN A 49 -16.50 -16.03 -9.87
N ALA A 50 -16.61 -15.60 -11.13
CA ALA A 50 -15.45 -15.43 -12.00
C ALA A 50 -14.77 -14.11 -11.66
N LEU A 51 -13.51 -14.16 -11.30
CA LEU A 51 -12.72 -13.00 -10.91
C LEU A 51 -11.47 -12.89 -11.80
N GLU A 52 -10.97 -11.67 -11.91
CA GLU A 52 -9.78 -11.35 -12.69
C GLU A 52 -8.81 -10.57 -11.81
N MET A 53 -7.58 -11.06 -11.68
CA MET A 53 -6.52 -10.36 -10.94
C MET A 53 -5.51 -9.78 -11.92
N GLY A 54 -5.32 -8.47 -11.88
CA GLY A 54 -4.26 -7.81 -12.64
C GLY A 54 -2.91 -8.00 -11.96
N TYR A 55 -1.84 -8.17 -12.74
CA TYR A 55 -0.50 -8.30 -12.16
C TYR A 55 0.58 -7.92 -13.17
N MET A 56 1.74 -7.56 -12.65
CA MET A 56 2.96 -7.39 -13.45
C MET A 56 3.88 -8.57 -13.18
N ASP A 57 4.55 -9.08 -14.22
CA ASP A 57 5.53 -10.16 -14.14
C ASP A 57 6.78 -9.66 -14.86
N VAL A 58 7.78 -9.28 -14.08
CA VAL A 58 8.93 -8.55 -14.61
C VAL A 58 10.20 -9.40 -14.48
N ALA A 59 10.80 -9.68 -15.62
CA ALA A 59 12.04 -10.45 -15.68
C ALA A 59 13.22 -9.64 -15.12
N PRO A 60 14.28 -10.34 -14.63
CA PRO A 60 15.50 -9.64 -14.21
C PRO A 60 16.07 -8.79 -15.35
N THR A 61 16.55 -7.59 -15.02
CA THR A 61 17.28 -6.71 -15.93
C THR A 61 18.79 -6.86 -15.71
N GLY A 62 19.19 -7.26 -14.49
CA GLY A 62 20.55 -7.66 -14.19
C GLY A 62 20.76 -9.14 -14.43
N LYS A 63 21.94 -9.65 -14.04
CA LYS A 63 22.22 -11.08 -14.13
C LYS A 63 21.21 -11.86 -13.26
N ALA A 64 20.43 -12.75 -13.86
CA ALA A 64 19.39 -13.50 -13.17
C ALA A 64 20.01 -14.34 -12.01
N ASN A 65 19.38 -14.25 -10.85
CA ASN A 65 19.82 -15.00 -9.66
C ASN A 65 18.98 -16.26 -9.39
N GLY A 66 17.98 -16.53 -10.26
CA GLY A 66 17.10 -17.69 -10.14
C GLY A 66 16.02 -17.54 -9.08
N ARG A 67 15.89 -16.37 -8.46
CA ARG A 67 14.95 -16.14 -7.35
C ARG A 67 13.80 -15.22 -7.78
N THR A 68 12.65 -15.40 -7.14
CA THR A 68 11.45 -14.61 -7.40
C THR A 68 11.01 -13.91 -6.12
N ALA A 69 10.55 -12.66 -6.27
CA ALA A 69 9.91 -11.91 -5.19
C ALA A 69 8.46 -11.61 -5.59
N VAL A 70 7.52 -11.77 -4.66
CA VAL A 70 6.14 -11.29 -4.82
C VAL A 70 5.97 -10.06 -3.95
N LEU A 71 5.40 -8.99 -4.53
CA LEU A 71 5.22 -7.71 -3.84
C LEU A 71 3.74 -7.47 -3.58
N MET A 72 3.36 -7.42 -2.31
CA MET A 72 1.97 -7.24 -1.85
C MET A 72 1.76 -5.79 -1.39
N HIS A 73 0.94 -5.05 -2.16
CA HIS A 73 0.70 -3.62 -1.92
C HIS A 73 -0.18 -3.38 -0.69
N GLY A 74 -0.17 -2.13 -0.21
CA GLY A 74 -1.04 -1.68 0.87
C GLY A 74 -2.43 -1.26 0.38
N LYS A 75 -3.30 -0.88 1.32
CA LYS A 75 -4.70 -0.55 1.00
C LYS A 75 -4.84 0.67 0.09
N ASN A 76 -4.03 1.70 0.32
CA ASN A 76 -4.08 2.93 -0.49
C ASN A 76 -3.02 2.91 -1.60
N PHE A 77 -2.69 1.72 -2.08
CA PHE A 77 -1.62 1.50 -3.04
C PHE A 77 -2.07 0.46 -4.06
N CYS A 78 -1.37 0.44 -5.18
CA CYS A 78 -1.54 -0.55 -6.25
C CYS A 78 -0.19 -1.22 -6.52
N ALA A 79 -0.19 -2.29 -7.29
CA ALA A 79 1.06 -2.90 -7.75
C ALA A 79 1.97 -1.86 -8.43
N ALA A 80 1.37 -0.89 -9.11
CA ALA A 80 2.12 0.20 -9.78
C ALA A 80 3.02 0.98 -8.83
N THR A 81 2.61 1.12 -7.55
CA THR A 81 3.38 1.91 -6.58
C THR A 81 4.73 1.27 -6.23
N TRP A 82 4.93 0.02 -6.62
CA TRP A 82 6.20 -0.68 -6.43
C TRP A 82 7.23 -0.38 -7.54
N GLU A 83 6.99 0.59 -8.44
CA GLU A 83 7.84 0.80 -9.63
C GLU A 83 9.34 0.87 -9.32
N ASP A 84 9.73 1.65 -8.32
CA ASP A 84 11.15 1.78 -7.95
C ASP A 84 11.69 0.51 -7.30
N THR A 85 10.85 -0.18 -6.52
CA THR A 85 11.23 -1.45 -5.89
C THR A 85 11.42 -2.54 -6.95
N ILE A 86 10.52 -2.60 -7.93
CA ILE A 86 10.63 -3.53 -9.06
C ILE A 86 11.97 -3.30 -9.78
N LYS A 87 12.28 -2.03 -10.06
CA LYS A 87 13.53 -1.64 -10.72
C LYS A 87 14.75 -2.12 -9.92
N GLY A 88 14.73 -1.91 -8.60
CA GLY A 88 15.82 -2.33 -7.72
C GLY A 88 16.01 -3.84 -7.68
N LEU A 89 14.91 -4.57 -7.53
CA LEU A 89 14.95 -6.04 -7.44
C LEU A 89 15.34 -6.69 -8.77
N THR A 90 14.79 -6.20 -9.90
CA THR A 90 15.13 -6.76 -11.21
C THR A 90 16.60 -6.49 -11.56
N SER A 91 17.11 -5.31 -11.18
CA SER A 91 18.57 -5.01 -11.35
C SER A 91 19.43 -5.95 -10.52
N ALA A 92 18.93 -6.40 -9.35
CA ALA A 92 19.62 -7.34 -8.48
C ALA A 92 19.41 -8.81 -8.89
N GLY A 93 18.73 -9.05 -10.02
CA GLY A 93 18.59 -10.37 -10.61
C GLY A 93 17.31 -11.13 -10.26
N TYR A 94 16.39 -10.52 -9.54
CA TYR A 94 15.12 -11.17 -9.17
C TYR A 94 14.09 -11.06 -10.29
N ARG A 95 13.31 -12.13 -10.49
CA ARG A 95 12.01 -12.02 -11.16
C ARG A 95 11.03 -11.42 -10.15
N VAL A 96 10.18 -10.50 -10.56
CA VAL A 96 9.24 -9.84 -9.66
C VAL A 96 7.80 -10.04 -10.14
N ILE A 97 6.95 -10.51 -9.23
CA ILE A 97 5.50 -10.63 -9.45
C ILE A 97 4.84 -9.59 -8.54
N ALA A 98 4.06 -8.70 -9.13
CA ALA A 98 3.36 -7.65 -8.38
C ALA A 98 1.88 -7.68 -8.75
N PRO A 99 1.05 -8.40 -7.97
CA PRO A 99 -0.40 -8.42 -8.22
C PRO A 99 -1.11 -7.25 -7.57
N ASP A 100 -2.21 -6.83 -8.18
CA ASP A 100 -3.26 -6.06 -7.52
C ASP A 100 -4.20 -7.08 -6.88
N GLN A 101 -4.38 -7.03 -5.58
CA GLN A 101 -5.27 -7.97 -4.90
C GLN A 101 -6.73 -7.74 -5.31
N ILE A 102 -7.57 -8.77 -5.24
CA ILE A 102 -9.01 -8.65 -5.51
C ILE A 102 -9.58 -7.52 -4.64
N GLY A 103 -10.39 -6.67 -5.22
CA GLY A 103 -10.95 -5.48 -4.58
C GLY A 103 -10.13 -4.22 -4.84
N PHE A 104 -8.96 -4.35 -5.45
CA PHE A 104 -8.02 -3.23 -5.64
C PHE A 104 -7.73 -2.99 -7.12
N CYS A 105 -7.55 -1.74 -7.45
CA CYS A 105 -6.84 -1.24 -8.65
C CYS A 105 -7.32 -1.89 -9.94
N THR A 106 -6.49 -2.70 -10.62
CA THR A 106 -6.85 -3.32 -11.91
C THR A 106 -7.61 -4.63 -11.76
N SER A 107 -7.83 -5.08 -10.53
CA SER A 107 -8.50 -6.35 -10.27
C SER A 107 -10.00 -6.17 -10.06
N THR A 108 -10.76 -7.25 -10.17
CA THR A 108 -12.21 -7.27 -9.97
C THR A 108 -12.58 -6.68 -8.61
N LYS A 109 -13.66 -5.90 -8.59
CA LYS A 109 -14.26 -5.37 -7.37
C LYS A 109 -15.66 -5.97 -7.25
N PRO A 110 -15.75 -7.19 -6.65
CA PRO A 110 -17.05 -7.88 -6.62
C PRO A 110 -18.07 -7.16 -5.74
N GLY A 111 -19.34 -7.28 -6.10
CA GLY A 111 -20.44 -6.68 -5.35
C GLY A 111 -20.62 -7.30 -3.97
N TYR A 112 -20.20 -8.54 -3.82
CA TYR A 112 -20.14 -9.24 -2.53
C TYR A 112 -18.94 -10.18 -2.57
N TYR A 113 -18.18 -10.22 -1.45
CA TYR A 113 -17.02 -11.08 -1.31
C TYR A 113 -16.69 -11.11 0.18
N GLN A 114 -16.50 -12.28 0.73
CA GLN A 114 -16.07 -12.37 2.11
C GLN A 114 -14.56 -12.27 2.15
N TYR A 115 -14.07 -11.06 2.38
CA TYR A 115 -12.64 -10.79 2.45
C TYR A 115 -12.03 -11.41 3.70
N SER A 116 -10.94 -12.11 3.50
CA SER A 116 -10.07 -12.57 4.59
C SER A 116 -8.64 -12.58 4.09
N PHE A 117 -7.68 -12.44 5.00
CA PHE A 117 -6.27 -12.55 4.62
C PHE A 117 -5.97 -13.96 4.09
N GLN A 118 -6.70 -14.97 4.59
CA GLN A 118 -6.58 -16.34 4.07
C GLN A 118 -7.01 -16.40 2.60
N GLN A 119 -8.18 -15.81 2.27
CA GLN A 119 -8.65 -15.84 0.89
C GLN A 119 -7.71 -15.08 -0.05
N LEU A 120 -7.23 -13.90 0.35
CA LEU A 120 -6.29 -13.15 -0.49
C LEU A 120 -4.97 -13.90 -0.65
N SER A 121 -4.51 -14.59 0.39
CA SER A 121 -3.31 -15.43 0.31
C SER A 121 -3.52 -16.60 -0.67
N MET A 122 -4.68 -17.25 -0.61
CA MET A 122 -5.02 -18.33 -1.53
C MET A 122 -5.07 -17.84 -2.98
N ASN A 123 -5.62 -16.66 -3.20
CA ASN A 123 -5.70 -16.07 -4.55
C ASN A 123 -4.29 -15.81 -5.11
N THR A 124 -3.41 -15.24 -4.28
CA THR A 124 -2.01 -14.99 -4.67
C THR A 124 -1.26 -16.31 -4.90
N HIS A 125 -1.48 -17.30 -4.03
CA HIS A 125 -0.88 -18.63 -4.18
C HIS A 125 -1.29 -19.27 -5.51
N ALA A 126 -2.58 -19.17 -5.87
CA ALA A 126 -3.09 -19.70 -7.15
C ALA A 126 -2.40 -19.03 -8.34
N LEU A 127 -2.17 -17.72 -8.28
CA LEU A 127 -1.42 -17.01 -9.32
C LEU A 127 0.01 -17.54 -9.41
N LEU A 128 0.70 -17.70 -8.28
CA LEU A 128 2.08 -18.19 -8.28
C LEU A 128 2.17 -19.62 -8.81
N GLU A 129 1.20 -20.49 -8.47
CA GLU A 129 1.10 -21.83 -9.04
C GLU A 129 0.92 -21.81 -10.56
N LYS A 130 0.03 -20.93 -11.04
CA LYS A 130 -0.21 -20.77 -12.48
C LYS A 130 1.07 -20.35 -13.21
N LEU A 131 1.93 -19.58 -12.55
CA LEU A 131 3.20 -19.11 -13.11
C LEU A 131 4.36 -20.09 -12.91
N GLY A 132 4.10 -21.26 -12.28
CA GLY A 132 5.12 -22.27 -12.03
C GLY A 132 6.15 -21.84 -11.00
N ILE A 133 5.76 -21.04 -10.02
CA ILE A 133 6.69 -20.50 -9.01
C ILE A 133 6.56 -21.31 -7.72
N ASP A 134 7.56 -22.16 -7.44
CA ASP A 134 7.58 -23.03 -6.27
C ASP A 134 8.14 -22.37 -5.02
N LYS A 135 9.04 -21.39 -5.20
CA LYS A 135 9.69 -20.68 -4.09
C LYS A 135 9.63 -19.19 -4.34
N VAL A 136 9.36 -18.41 -3.30
CA VAL A 136 9.19 -16.97 -3.46
C VAL A 136 9.57 -16.24 -2.18
N SER A 137 10.25 -15.10 -2.32
CA SER A 137 10.40 -14.15 -1.23
C SER A 137 9.16 -13.27 -1.21
N VAL A 138 8.53 -13.14 -0.06
CA VAL A 138 7.26 -12.42 0.09
C VAL A 138 7.54 -11.07 0.73
N VAL A 139 7.22 -9.98 0.01
CA VAL A 139 7.42 -8.61 0.48
C VAL A 139 6.05 -7.93 0.56
N GLY A 140 5.71 -7.40 1.73
CA GLY A 140 4.41 -6.75 1.89
C GLY A 140 4.51 -5.38 2.56
N HIS A 141 3.80 -4.40 2.01
CA HIS A 141 3.76 -3.04 2.53
C HIS A 141 2.40 -2.76 3.17
N SER A 142 2.38 -2.20 4.38
CA SER A 142 1.16 -1.75 5.03
C SER A 142 0.19 -2.94 5.23
N THR A 143 -1.04 -2.88 4.69
CA THR A 143 -1.97 -4.02 4.67
C THR A 143 -1.34 -5.24 3.99
N GLY A 144 -0.52 -4.99 2.97
CA GLY A 144 0.25 -6.05 2.31
C GLY A 144 1.22 -6.75 3.26
N GLY A 145 1.66 -6.08 4.32
CA GLY A 145 2.47 -6.70 5.37
C GLY A 145 1.68 -7.69 6.21
N MET A 146 0.40 -7.37 6.52
CA MET A 146 -0.50 -8.33 7.17
C MET A 146 -0.75 -9.54 6.24
N LEU A 147 -0.98 -9.26 4.96
CA LEU A 147 -1.22 -10.30 3.96
C LEU A 147 0.03 -11.18 3.79
N ALA A 148 1.22 -10.58 3.70
CA ALA A 148 2.49 -11.31 3.58
C ALA A 148 2.73 -12.22 4.80
N THR A 149 2.38 -11.73 5.99
CA THR A 149 2.44 -12.53 7.23
C THR A 149 1.51 -13.74 7.12
N ARG A 150 0.26 -13.50 6.73
CA ARG A 150 -0.72 -14.59 6.57
C ARG A 150 -0.23 -15.58 5.51
N TYR A 151 0.33 -15.09 4.41
CA TYR A 151 0.87 -15.93 3.35
C TYR A 151 1.98 -16.85 3.88
N ALA A 152 2.93 -16.27 4.61
CA ALA A 152 4.06 -17.02 5.18
C ALA A 152 3.59 -18.07 6.20
N LEU A 153 2.53 -17.75 6.97
CA LEU A 153 1.94 -18.71 7.92
C LEU A 153 1.25 -19.87 7.20
N MET A 154 0.58 -19.61 6.07
CA MET A 154 -0.17 -20.63 5.32
C MET A 154 0.74 -21.47 4.43
N TYR A 155 1.77 -20.86 3.84
CA TYR A 155 2.62 -21.51 2.83
C TYR A 155 4.11 -21.41 3.22
N PRO A 156 4.49 -21.92 4.41
CA PRO A 156 5.88 -21.80 4.87
C PRO A 156 6.89 -22.57 4.02
N LYS A 157 6.43 -23.54 3.26
CA LYS A 157 7.32 -24.29 2.34
C LYS A 157 7.59 -23.55 1.05
N GLN A 158 6.68 -22.65 0.64
CA GLN A 158 6.85 -21.83 -0.57
C GLN A 158 7.55 -20.51 -0.26
N ALA A 159 7.19 -19.89 0.87
CA ALA A 159 7.78 -18.60 1.29
C ALA A 159 9.17 -18.84 1.87
N GLU A 160 10.21 -18.39 1.16
CA GLU A 160 11.57 -18.57 1.65
C GLU A 160 12.09 -17.39 2.45
N LYS A 161 11.43 -16.23 2.35
CA LYS A 161 11.76 -15.03 3.13
C LYS A 161 10.49 -14.18 3.25
N LEU A 162 10.28 -13.58 4.42
CA LEU A 162 9.20 -12.62 4.65
C LEU A 162 9.82 -11.25 4.95
N VAL A 163 9.45 -10.24 4.18
CA VAL A 163 9.84 -8.86 4.46
C VAL A 163 8.59 -8.02 4.63
N MET A 164 8.46 -7.37 5.79
CA MET A 164 7.34 -6.48 6.09
C MET A 164 7.83 -5.04 6.08
N VAL A 165 7.27 -4.23 5.17
CA VAL A 165 7.62 -2.81 5.02
C VAL A 165 6.51 -1.99 5.67
N ASN A 166 6.81 -1.32 6.77
CA ASN A 166 5.82 -0.56 7.54
C ASN A 166 4.46 -1.25 7.56
N PRO A 167 4.41 -2.53 7.98
CA PRO A 167 3.13 -3.24 8.00
C PRO A 167 2.19 -2.58 9.00
N ILE A 168 0.90 -2.55 8.69
CA ILE A 168 -0.09 -2.26 9.72
C ILE A 168 -0.38 -3.55 10.46
N GLY A 169 -1.09 -3.46 11.58
CA GLY A 169 -1.40 -4.65 12.38
C GLY A 169 -0.26 -5.16 13.24
N LEU A 170 0.74 -4.31 13.53
CA LEU A 170 1.75 -4.61 14.56
C LEU A 170 1.18 -4.49 15.97
N GLU A 171 -0.10 -4.19 16.06
CA GLU A 171 -0.89 -4.05 17.28
C GLU A 171 -2.34 -4.38 16.94
N ASP A 172 -3.13 -4.76 17.93
CA ASP A 172 -4.56 -5.05 17.75
C ASP A 172 -5.37 -3.84 18.25
N TRP A 173 -5.81 -2.99 17.34
CA TRP A 173 -6.49 -1.74 17.68
C TRP A 173 -7.76 -1.95 18.50
N LYS A 174 -8.55 -3.00 18.19
CA LYS A 174 -9.78 -3.27 18.94
C LYS A 174 -9.46 -3.67 20.39
N ALA A 175 -8.41 -4.45 20.60
CA ALA A 175 -7.97 -4.83 21.95
C ALA A 175 -7.47 -3.62 22.73
N LEU A 176 -6.94 -2.61 22.03
CA LEU A 176 -6.44 -1.38 22.64
C LEU A 176 -7.52 -0.33 22.88
N GLY A 177 -8.76 -0.58 22.40
CA GLY A 177 -9.89 0.28 22.69
C GLY A 177 -10.38 1.13 21.53
N VAL A 178 -9.89 0.89 20.30
CA VAL A 178 -10.44 1.59 19.12
C VAL A 178 -11.86 1.07 18.86
N PRO A 179 -12.85 1.96 18.75
CA PRO A 179 -14.24 1.52 18.51
C PRO A 179 -14.42 0.86 17.15
N TYR A 180 -15.32 -0.11 17.09
CA TYR A 180 -15.70 -0.74 15.83
C TYR A 180 -16.46 0.25 14.96
N ARG A 181 -16.11 0.28 13.68
CA ARG A 181 -16.85 1.01 12.65
C ARG A 181 -17.47 -0.02 11.72
N THR A 182 -18.80 0.08 11.50
CA THR A 182 -19.50 -0.87 10.64
C THR A 182 -19.06 -0.71 9.17
N VAL A 183 -19.33 -1.74 8.37
CA VAL A 183 -19.07 -1.69 6.93
C VAL A 183 -19.80 -0.48 6.30
N ASP A 184 -21.06 -0.24 6.71
CA ASP A 184 -21.84 0.89 6.19
C ASP A 184 -21.19 2.23 6.52
N GLN A 185 -20.67 2.38 7.75
CA GLN A 185 -19.95 3.58 8.16
C GLN A 185 -18.65 3.78 7.37
N TRP A 186 -17.90 2.70 7.13
CA TRP A 186 -16.72 2.76 6.27
C TRP A 186 -17.10 3.19 4.85
N TYR A 187 -18.17 2.59 4.31
CA TYR A 187 -18.65 2.89 2.95
C TYR A 187 -19.01 4.38 2.80
N GLU A 188 -19.78 4.92 3.75
CA GLU A 188 -20.13 6.35 3.76
C GLU A 188 -18.90 7.25 3.78
N ARG A 189 -17.89 6.85 4.56
CA ARG A 189 -16.62 7.58 4.63
C ARG A 189 -15.87 7.52 3.29
N GLU A 190 -15.78 6.32 2.71
CA GLU A 190 -15.04 6.12 1.45
C GLU A 190 -15.70 6.88 0.29
N LEU A 191 -17.03 6.99 0.27
CA LEU A 191 -17.74 7.77 -0.75
C LEU A 191 -17.38 9.26 -0.74
N LYS A 192 -16.85 9.77 0.37
CA LYS A 192 -16.47 11.18 0.52
C LYS A 192 -14.99 11.44 0.20
N THR A 193 -14.29 10.45 -0.30
CA THR A 193 -12.85 10.55 -0.62
C THR A 193 -12.61 11.60 -1.71
N THR A 194 -11.67 12.52 -1.48
CA THR A 194 -11.27 13.56 -2.44
C THR A 194 -9.75 13.55 -2.62
N ALA A 195 -9.28 14.13 -3.72
CA ALA A 195 -7.84 14.27 -3.97
C ALA A 195 -7.16 15.06 -2.83
N GLU A 196 -7.79 16.14 -2.38
CA GLU A 196 -7.26 16.97 -1.29
C GLU A 196 -7.16 16.16 0.01
N GLY A 197 -8.19 15.37 0.30
CA GLY A 197 -8.21 14.52 1.50
C GLY A 197 -7.14 13.45 1.47
N ILE A 198 -6.96 12.79 0.31
CA ILE A 198 -5.90 11.79 0.11
C ILE A 198 -4.53 12.45 0.35
N ARG A 199 -4.28 13.57 -0.35
CA ARG A 199 -3.00 14.28 -0.24
C ARG A 199 -2.70 14.69 1.21
N ALA A 200 -3.68 15.29 1.89
CA ALA A 200 -3.51 15.74 3.28
C ALA A 200 -3.18 14.56 4.21
N TYR A 201 -3.88 13.43 4.03
CA TYR A 201 -3.65 12.24 4.83
C TYR A 201 -2.25 11.67 4.57
N GLU A 202 -1.89 11.52 3.31
CA GLU A 202 -0.58 10.96 2.94
C GLU A 202 0.58 11.86 3.40
N GLN A 203 0.45 13.15 3.18
CA GLN A 203 1.49 14.09 3.61
C GLN A 203 1.73 13.99 5.11
N LYS A 204 0.65 13.98 5.89
CA LYS A 204 0.73 13.90 7.35
C LYS A 204 1.26 12.55 7.81
N THR A 205 0.71 11.46 7.28
CA THR A 205 0.89 10.11 7.82
C THR A 205 2.02 9.34 7.12
N TYR A 206 2.11 9.45 5.79
CA TYR A 206 3.07 8.66 5.03
C TYR A 206 4.43 9.34 4.92
N TYR A 207 4.45 10.67 4.91
CA TYR A 207 5.67 11.42 4.62
C TYR A 207 6.08 12.39 5.74
N ASP A 208 5.50 12.23 6.93
CA ASP A 208 5.84 13.02 8.13
C ASP A 208 5.81 14.53 7.85
N GLY A 209 4.78 14.97 7.15
CA GLY A 209 4.55 16.39 6.81
C GLY A 209 5.26 16.87 5.56
N ARG A 210 6.17 16.09 5.01
CA ARG A 210 6.92 16.44 3.79
C ARG A 210 6.11 16.10 2.53
N TRP A 211 6.46 16.73 1.41
CA TRP A 211 5.84 16.40 0.12
C TRP A 211 6.86 16.57 -0.99
N LYS A 212 6.86 15.64 -1.91
CA LYS A 212 7.66 15.69 -3.15
C LYS A 212 6.71 15.59 -4.35
N PRO A 213 6.97 16.32 -5.45
CA PRO A 213 6.10 16.25 -6.63
C PRO A 213 5.89 14.82 -7.16
N GLU A 214 6.86 13.93 -6.95
CA GLU A 214 6.79 12.54 -7.40
C GLU A 214 5.63 11.77 -6.76
N TYR A 215 5.09 12.24 -5.63
CA TYR A 215 3.98 11.60 -4.94
C TYR A 215 2.62 11.93 -5.56
N ASP A 216 2.54 13.04 -6.34
CA ASP A 216 1.27 13.51 -6.90
C ASP A 216 0.58 12.43 -7.75
N LYS A 217 1.36 11.66 -8.51
CA LYS A 217 0.79 10.59 -9.37
C LYS A 217 0.04 9.52 -8.56
N TRP A 218 0.45 9.29 -7.32
CA TRP A 218 -0.20 8.28 -6.46
C TRP A 218 -1.51 8.82 -5.88
N VAL A 219 -1.53 10.12 -5.57
CA VAL A 219 -2.79 10.79 -5.21
C VAL A 219 -3.75 10.74 -6.39
N ASP A 220 -3.27 11.07 -7.60
CA ASP A 220 -4.09 11.06 -8.82
C ASP A 220 -4.63 9.65 -9.12
N MET A 221 -3.82 8.61 -8.88
CA MET A 221 -4.23 7.22 -9.05
C MET A 221 -5.46 6.89 -8.21
N LEU A 222 -5.39 7.19 -6.91
CA LEU A 222 -6.49 6.89 -5.97
C LEU A 222 -7.68 7.82 -6.20
N ALA A 223 -7.42 9.11 -6.37
CA ALA A 223 -8.47 10.10 -6.59
C ALA A 223 -9.22 9.81 -7.88
N GLY A 224 -8.51 9.40 -8.93
CA GLY A 224 -9.10 9.05 -10.22
C GLY A 224 -10.01 7.84 -10.15
N LEU A 225 -9.65 6.83 -9.36
CA LEU A 225 -10.53 5.69 -9.07
C LEU A 225 -11.80 6.15 -8.37
N ASN A 226 -11.65 7.04 -7.38
CA ASN A 226 -12.77 7.51 -6.56
C ASN A 226 -13.65 8.54 -7.30
N LYS A 227 -13.12 9.21 -8.31
CA LYS A 227 -13.88 10.14 -9.16
C LYS A 227 -14.53 9.43 -10.34
N GLY A 228 -14.06 8.25 -10.69
CA GLY A 228 -14.49 7.52 -11.89
C GLY A 228 -15.84 6.84 -11.78
N PRO A 229 -16.30 6.21 -12.87
CA PRO A 229 -17.62 5.56 -12.90
C PRO A 229 -17.72 4.38 -11.94
N GLY A 230 -16.61 3.84 -11.46
CA GLY A 230 -16.60 2.74 -10.49
C GLY A 230 -16.60 3.18 -9.03
N GLN A 231 -16.81 4.47 -8.73
CA GLN A 231 -16.70 5.02 -7.38
C GLN A 231 -17.40 4.16 -6.32
N LYS A 232 -18.66 3.77 -6.57
CA LYS A 232 -19.44 3.00 -5.58
C LYS A 232 -18.83 1.61 -5.35
N ALA A 233 -18.40 0.93 -6.41
CA ALA A 233 -17.76 -0.39 -6.28
C ALA A 233 -16.41 -0.29 -5.56
N VAL A 234 -15.63 0.73 -5.87
CA VAL A 234 -14.35 1.01 -5.20
C VAL A 234 -14.58 1.27 -3.71
N ALA A 235 -15.52 2.16 -3.37
CA ALA A 235 -15.83 2.51 -1.98
C ALA A 235 -16.37 1.30 -1.21
N TRP A 236 -17.24 0.49 -1.84
CA TRP A 236 -17.81 -0.69 -1.18
C TRP A 236 -16.74 -1.72 -0.86
N ASN A 237 -15.89 -2.06 -1.83
CA ASN A 237 -14.80 -3.02 -1.60
C ASN A 237 -13.79 -2.48 -0.60
N SER A 238 -13.50 -1.18 -0.63
CA SER A 238 -12.64 -0.54 0.37
C SER A 238 -13.21 -0.71 1.78
N ALA A 239 -14.52 -0.54 1.93
CA ALA A 239 -15.21 -0.69 3.23
C ALA A 239 -15.10 -2.13 3.75
N LEU A 240 -15.33 -3.13 2.88
CA LEU A 240 -15.20 -4.54 3.24
C LEU A 240 -13.76 -4.87 3.66
N ILE A 241 -12.79 -4.29 2.96
CA ILE A 241 -11.37 -4.51 3.25
C ILE A 241 -10.98 -3.87 4.58
N TYR A 242 -11.50 -2.68 4.90
CA TYR A 242 -11.28 -2.07 6.22
C TYR A 242 -11.81 -2.97 7.34
N ASP A 243 -12.98 -3.57 7.14
CA ASP A 243 -13.54 -4.50 8.12
C ASP A 243 -12.62 -5.71 8.30
N MET A 244 -12.11 -6.28 7.20
CA MET A 244 -11.12 -7.36 7.24
C MET A 244 -9.90 -6.95 8.07
N ILE A 245 -9.33 -5.78 7.76
CA ILE A 245 -8.12 -5.28 8.43
C ILE A 245 -8.36 -5.17 9.94
N PHE A 246 -9.48 -4.57 10.34
CA PHE A 246 -9.77 -4.29 11.74
C PHE A 246 -10.11 -5.56 12.53
N THR A 247 -10.87 -6.50 11.91
CA THR A 247 -11.41 -7.67 12.62
C THR A 247 -10.54 -8.91 12.54
N GLN A 248 -9.50 -8.92 11.69
CA GLN A 248 -8.68 -10.11 11.44
C GLN A 248 -7.20 -9.84 11.73
N PRO A 249 -6.83 -9.60 13.00
CA PRO A 249 -5.43 -9.31 13.33
C PRO A 249 -4.54 -10.53 13.07
N VAL A 250 -3.32 -10.27 12.62
CA VAL A 250 -2.26 -11.29 12.50
C VAL A 250 -1.34 -11.26 13.71
N PHE A 251 -1.48 -10.25 14.54
CA PHE A 251 -0.61 -9.92 15.67
C PHE A 251 -0.31 -11.13 16.57
N TYR A 252 -1.34 -11.91 16.88
CA TYR A 252 -1.22 -13.02 17.84
C TYR A 252 -0.47 -14.23 17.28
N GLU A 253 -0.20 -14.24 15.97
CA GLU A 253 0.47 -15.35 15.32
C GLU A 253 1.93 -15.05 14.94
N PHE A 254 2.42 -13.85 15.24
CA PHE A 254 3.83 -13.52 14.97
C PHE A 254 4.80 -14.54 15.57
N PRO A 255 4.59 -15.02 16.82
CA PRO A 255 5.49 -16.03 17.39
C PRO A 255 5.49 -17.37 16.67
N LYS A 256 4.51 -17.63 15.80
CA LYS A 256 4.37 -18.88 15.06
C LYS A 256 5.04 -18.85 13.68
N LEU A 257 5.58 -17.70 13.27
CA LEU A 257 6.26 -17.59 11.98
C LEU A 257 7.52 -18.47 11.95
N GLN A 258 7.64 -19.27 10.91
CA GLN A 258 8.77 -20.17 10.68
C GLN A 258 9.71 -19.64 9.59
N VAL A 259 9.19 -18.72 8.77
CA VAL A 259 9.93 -18.16 7.64
C VAL A 259 10.88 -17.08 8.14
N PRO A 260 12.15 -17.06 7.68
CA PRO A 260 13.06 -15.97 8.06
C PRO A 260 12.45 -14.61 7.73
N THR A 261 12.38 -13.73 8.72
CA THR A 261 11.58 -12.51 8.66
C THR A 261 12.42 -11.26 8.91
N VAL A 262 12.18 -10.22 8.10
CA VAL A 262 12.78 -8.89 8.29
C VAL A 262 11.65 -7.85 8.35
N LEU A 263 11.68 -6.99 9.36
CA LEU A 263 10.84 -5.79 9.41
C LEU A 263 11.65 -4.61 8.93
N MET A 264 11.10 -3.85 7.98
CA MET A 264 11.72 -2.63 7.43
C MET A 264 10.80 -1.47 7.80
N ILE A 265 11.20 -0.64 8.74
CA ILE A 265 10.31 0.31 9.42
C ILE A 265 10.83 1.75 9.29
N GLY A 266 10.03 2.62 8.65
CA GLY A 266 10.18 4.07 8.78
C GLY A 266 9.65 4.45 10.17
N ASP A 267 10.51 4.97 11.03
CA ASP A 267 10.20 5.11 12.46
C ASP A 267 9.31 6.31 12.80
N ALA A 268 9.08 7.21 11.81
CA ALA A 268 8.17 8.34 11.98
C ALA A 268 6.72 7.99 11.58
N ASP A 269 6.45 6.77 11.14
CA ASP A 269 5.10 6.31 10.78
C ASP A 269 4.16 6.36 11.99
N THR A 270 2.93 6.83 11.76
CA THR A 270 1.89 6.92 12.80
C THR A 270 0.58 6.24 12.36
N THR A 271 0.63 5.40 11.35
CA THR A 271 -0.56 4.77 10.79
C THR A 271 -1.25 3.86 11.82
N ALA A 272 -2.52 4.12 12.07
CA ALA A 272 -3.33 3.27 12.96
C ALA A 272 -4.78 3.35 12.51
N ILE A 273 -5.39 2.19 12.23
CA ILE A 273 -6.76 2.12 11.73
C ILE A 273 -7.72 2.55 12.84
N GLY A 274 -8.60 3.49 12.51
CA GLY A 274 -9.61 4.00 13.45
C GLY A 274 -9.08 5.08 14.41
N SER A 275 -7.85 5.56 14.19
CA SER A 275 -7.30 6.62 15.05
C SER A 275 -8.15 7.89 15.05
N ASP A 276 -8.88 8.13 13.96
CA ASP A 276 -9.75 9.32 13.81
C ASP A 276 -10.96 9.28 14.75
N ILE A 277 -11.41 8.09 15.18
CA ILE A 277 -12.54 7.95 16.10
C ILE A 277 -12.13 7.39 17.47
N ALA A 278 -10.85 7.12 17.65
CA ALA A 278 -10.35 6.59 18.92
C ALA A 278 -10.46 7.64 20.05
N PRO A 279 -10.82 7.23 21.28
CA PRO A 279 -10.75 8.15 22.43
C PRO A 279 -9.34 8.70 22.59
N PRO A 280 -9.17 9.91 23.15
CA PRO A 280 -7.85 10.53 23.26
C PRO A 280 -6.78 9.67 23.93
N ASP A 281 -7.13 8.94 24.96
CA ASP A 281 -6.18 8.07 25.70
C ASP A 281 -5.75 6.85 24.85
N VAL A 282 -6.66 6.34 24.01
CA VAL A 282 -6.36 5.25 23.07
C VAL A 282 -5.49 5.79 21.93
N LYS A 283 -5.89 6.93 21.36
CA LYS A 283 -5.17 7.59 20.26
C LYS A 283 -3.71 7.86 20.65
N ALA A 284 -3.46 8.20 21.91
CA ALA A 284 -2.11 8.47 22.41
C ALA A 284 -1.23 7.23 22.46
N LYS A 285 -1.80 6.02 22.41
CA LYS A 285 -1.07 4.75 22.57
C LYS A 285 -0.81 4.02 21.26
N ILE A 286 -1.63 4.24 20.24
CA ILE A 286 -1.58 3.48 18.98
C ILE A 286 -0.69 4.15 17.93
N GLY A 287 -0.22 3.37 16.94
CA GLY A 287 0.54 3.88 15.83
C GLY A 287 1.94 4.36 16.16
N LYS A 288 2.58 3.77 17.16
CA LYS A 288 3.92 4.17 17.62
C LYS A 288 4.99 3.28 16.98
N TYR A 289 5.25 3.48 15.70
CA TYR A 289 6.11 2.59 14.92
C TYR A 289 7.54 2.48 15.46
N LYS A 290 8.05 3.55 16.03
CA LYS A 290 9.37 3.54 16.67
C LYS A 290 9.48 2.46 17.76
N VAL A 291 8.36 2.16 18.41
CA VAL A 291 8.28 1.14 19.47
C VAL A 291 7.79 -0.18 18.89
N LEU A 292 6.74 -0.13 18.05
CA LEU A 292 6.09 -1.32 17.51
C LEU A 292 7.05 -2.20 16.69
N GLY A 293 7.90 -1.58 15.88
CA GLY A 293 8.87 -2.33 15.08
C GLY A 293 9.78 -3.21 15.94
N LYS A 294 10.27 -2.65 17.04
CA LYS A 294 11.15 -3.37 17.98
C LYS A 294 10.39 -4.48 18.69
N GLN A 295 9.20 -4.15 19.23
CA GLN A 295 8.37 -5.12 19.96
C GLN A 295 8.03 -6.34 19.11
N VAL A 296 7.58 -6.11 17.88
CA VAL A 296 7.18 -7.22 17.01
C VAL A 296 8.39 -8.02 16.54
N THR A 297 9.52 -7.36 16.27
CA THR A 297 10.76 -8.06 15.92
C THR A 297 11.13 -9.07 17.04
N GLU A 298 10.96 -8.68 18.29
CA GLU A 298 11.23 -9.56 19.43
C GLU A 298 10.24 -10.73 19.55
N MET A 299 9.01 -10.56 19.02
CA MET A 299 7.98 -11.61 19.04
C MET A 299 8.24 -12.69 18.00
N ILE A 300 8.91 -12.36 16.90
CA ILE A 300 9.09 -13.27 15.75
C ILE A 300 10.43 -14.00 15.88
N PRO A 301 10.45 -15.33 15.89
CA PRO A 301 11.71 -16.06 16.04
C PRO A 301 12.74 -15.70 14.97
N GLY A 302 13.90 -15.22 15.40
CA GLY A 302 15.02 -14.90 14.50
C GLY A 302 14.84 -13.69 13.61
N ALA A 303 13.80 -12.88 13.83
CA ALA A 303 13.52 -11.73 12.98
C ALA A 303 14.60 -10.64 13.13
N LYS A 304 14.76 -9.87 12.07
CA LYS A 304 15.68 -8.72 12.03
C LYS A 304 14.88 -7.45 11.80
N LEU A 305 15.39 -6.34 12.32
CA LEU A 305 14.79 -5.02 12.16
C LEU A 305 15.75 -4.11 11.38
N VAL A 306 15.22 -3.49 10.34
CA VAL A 306 15.91 -2.42 9.59
C VAL A 306 15.08 -1.15 9.80
N GLU A 307 15.67 -0.15 10.42
CA GLU A 307 14.98 1.11 10.70
C GLU A 307 15.43 2.20 9.72
N PHE A 308 14.44 2.92 9.17
CA PHE A 308 14.67 4.11 8.35
C PHE A 308 14.31 5.32 9.20
N LYS A 309 15.31 5.93 9.77
CA LYS A 309 15.15 7.03 10.73
C LYS A 309 14.50 8.25 10.07
N GLY A 310 13.43 8.73 10.68
CA GLY A 310 12.69 9.92 10.22
C GLY A 310 11.85 9.71 8.98
N MET A 311 11.75 8.48 8.48
CA MET A 311 10.85 8.17 7.36
C MET A 311 9.50 7.73 7.88
N GLY A 312 8.46 8.00 7.10
CA GLY A 312 7.08 7.67 7.45
C GLY A 312 6.66 6.29 6.97
N HIS A 313 5.41 6.21 6.52
CA HIS A 313 4.75 4.94 6.17
C HIS A 313 5.26 4.31 4.87
N ALA A 314 5.90 5.10 3.99
CA ALA A 314 6.29 4.62 2.66
C ALA A 314 7.77 4.88 2.38
N PRO A 315 8.70 4.25 3.13
CA PRO A 315 10.14 4.48 2.93
C PRO A 315 10.59 4.13 1.51
N GLN A 316 9.92 3.22 0.88
CA GLN A 316 10.19 2.90 -0.53
C GLN A 316 9.87 4.04 -1.51
N UNK A 317 9.08 4.83 -1.09
CA UNK A 317 8.71 5.88 -1.79
C UNK A 317 9.47 7.01 -1.50
N GLU A 318 9.89 7.23 -0.23
CA GLU A 318 10.63 8.41 0.28
C GLU A 318 12.10 8.39 -0.16
N GLU A 319 12.77 7.29 0.00
CA GLU A 319 14.20 7.14 -0.33
C GLU A 319 14.43 5.81 -1.05
N PRO A 320 13.98 5.68 -2.31
CA PRO A 320 14.02 4.41 -3.03
C PRO A 320 15.40 3.79 -3.16
N VAL A 321 16.47 4.59 -3.29
CA VAL A 321 17.83 4.04 -3.44
C VAL A 321 18.25 3.34 -2.15
N ALA A 322 18.13 4.03 -1.01
CA ALA A 322 18.48 3.45 0.29
C ALA A 322 17.59 2.26 0.64
N PHE A 323 16.29 2.40 0.35
CA PHE A 323 15.32 1.33 0.59
C PHE A 323 15.67 0.07 -0.21
N ASN A 324 15.90 0.22 -1.52
CA ASN A 324 16.20 -0.92 -2.40
C ASN A 324 17.48 -1.64 -2.00
N LYS A 325 18.50 -0.88 -1.60
CA LYS A 325 19.75 -1.49 -1.11
C LYS A 325 19.45 -2.37 0.11
N ALA A 326 18.72 -1.81 1.09
CA ALA A 326 18.37 -2.56 2.31
C ALA A 326 17.48 -3.76 2.02
N LEU A 327 16.53 -3.62 1.07
CA LEU A 327 15.65 -4.73 0.69
C LEU A 327 16.43 -5.88 0.05
N VAL A 328 17.34 -5.57 -0.88
CA VAL A 328 18.16 -6.59 -1.52
C VAL A 328 19.00 -7.33 -0.46
N GLU A 329 19.58 -6.60 0.48
CA GLU A 329 20.32 -7.20 1.60
C GLU A 329 19.43 -8.09 2.46
N ALA A 330 18.20 -7.64 2.75
CA ALA A 330 17.22 -8.41 3.55
C ALA A 330 16.83 -9.71 2.86
N LEU A 331 16.83 -9.75 1.54
CA LEU A 331 16.42 -10.91 0.75
C LEU A 331 17.56 -11.93 0.54
N GLN A 332 18.78 -11.60 0.85
CA GLN A 332 19.90 -12.52 0.79
C GLN A 332 19.87 -13.55 1.93
#